data_41677807c5ec6b784051b7495a63e27b
#
_entry.id   41677807c5ec6b784051b7495a63e27b
#
_cell.length_a   1.000
_cell.length_b   1.000
_cell.length_c   1.000
_cell.angle_alpha   90.00
_cell.angle_beta   90.00
_cell.angle_gamma   90.00
#
_symmetry.space_group_name_H-M   'P 1'
#
loop_
_entity.id
_entity.type
_entity.pdbx_description
1 polymer ?
#
loop_
_entity_poly.entity_id
_entity_poly.type
_entity_poly.pdbx_seq_one_letter_code
_entity_poly.pdbx_strand_id
1 'polypeptide(L)'
;LALKKVNFNLEKDYLWLVGDLINRGPDSLKLLKHVYKIRKRTHIVLGNHDLHFLACFYGQRKLVKADTISELMKSKESLKYAKFLMKQPLIFKKKIVFKNKSKKVIMVHAGIPPNLSLKNCIDLNKEFQVALKRNPKRILKKVFNNSFSKFSKKMSEIDKIIFFVNALTRIRACNHKGEIDFNFKGRINEIPKELNAWFNFKNSIFSGNSQLIFGHWAAIKGKTKKENIFGLDTGCVWGDKLTIMRLEDNKRFQIKRIKE
;
A
#
# COMPACT_ATOMS: atom_id res chain seq x y z
N LEU A 1 -0.92 -12.61 17.56
CA LEU A 1 -1.77 -11.88 18.50
C LEU A 1 -2.94 -11.17 17.80
N ALA A 2 -2.68 -10.36 16.77
CA ALA A 2 -3.70 -9.58 16.08
C ALA A 2 -4.81 -10.46 15.46
N LEU A 3 -4.43 -11.52 14.74
CA LEU A 3 -5.38 -12.46 14.12
C LEU A 3 -6.19 -13.24 15.17
N LYS A 4 -5.58 -13.59 16.31
CA LYS A 4 -6.31 -14.22 17.43
C LYS A 4 -7.39 -13.28 18.00
N LYS A 5 -7.08 -11.98 18.15
CA LYS A 5 -8.04 -10.99 18.69
C LYS A 5 -9.30 -10.82 17.83
N VAL A 6 -9.22 -11.10 16.55
CA VAL A 6 -10.36 -11.03 15.62
C VAL A 6 -10.94 -12.40 15.27
N ASN A 7 -10.51 -13.46 15.96
CA ASN A 7 -10.93 -14.84 15.73
C ASN A 7 -10.77 -15.25 14.26
N PHE A 8 -9.66 -14.86 13.64
CA PHE A 8 -9.38 -15.16 12.23
C PHE A 8 -9.24 -16.67 12.01
N ASN A 9 -10.03 -17.21 11.08
CA ASN A 9 -10.04 -18.61 10.71
C ASN A 9 -9.46 -18.81 9.31
N LEU A 10 -8.33 -19.53 9.21
CA LEU A 10 -7.64 -19.81 7.93
C LEU A 10 -8.46 -20.65 6.94
N GLU A 11 -9.47 -21.38 7.38
CA GLU A 11 -10.31 -22.19 6.50
C GLU A 11 -11.39 -21.35 5.81
N LYS A 12 -11.86 -20.29 6.47
CA LYS A 12 -13.03 -19.49 6.04
C LYS A 12 -12.66 -18.08 5.61
N ASP A 13 -11.69 -17.46 6.29
CA ASP A 13 -11.40 -16.04 6.16
C ASP A 13 -10.29 -15.75 5.15
N TYR A 14 -10.30 -14.51 4.63
CA TYR A 14 -9.23 -13.94 3.83
C TYR A 14 -8.62 -12.72 4.52
N LEU A 15 -7.31 -12.69 4.64
CA LEU A 15 -6.57 -11.56 5.17
C LEU A 15 -6.15 -10.62 4.03
N TRP A 16 -6.53 -9.34 4.15
CA TRP A 16 -6.12 -8.30 3.22
C TRP A 16 -5.05 -7.43 3.85
N LEU A 17 -3.91 -7.26 3.17
CA LEU A 17 -2.74 -6.57 3.67
C LEU A 17 -2.44 -5.36 2.78
N VAL A 18 -2.52 -4.17 3.37
CA VAL A 18 -2.41 -2.87 2.66
C VAL A 18 -0.96 -2.47 2.34
N GLY A 19 -0.03 -3.42 2.31
CA GLY A 19 1.38 -3.18 2.01
C GLY A 19 2.23 -2.84 3.22
N ASP A 20 3.51 -2.54 2.95
CA ASP A 20 4.54 -2.33 3.97
C ASP A 20 4.60 -3.49 4.98
N LEU A 21 4.68 -4.70 4.43
CA LEU A 21 4.76 -5.92 5.24
C LEU A 21 6.06 -5.99 6.04
N ILE A 22 7.09 -5.32 5.57
CA ILE A 22 8.46 -5.41 6.05
C ILE A 22 9.05 -4.03 6.27
N ASN A 23 10.18 -4.01 6.95
CA ASN A 23 10.94 -2.81 7.32
C ASN A 23 10.30 -2.03 8.49
N ARG A 24 11.10 -1.23 9.17
CA ARG A 24 10.74 -0.42 10.35
C ARG A 24 10.35 -1.25 11.59
N GLY A 25 9.66 -2.36 11.43
CA GLY A 25 9.42 -3.32 12.52
C GLY A 25 10.58 -4.31 12.66
N PRO A 26 10.68 -5.03 13.80
CA PRO A 26 11.84 -5.90 14.10
C PRO A 26 11.85 -7.19 13.27
N ASP A 27 10.70 -7.82 13.04
CA ASP A 27 10.55 -9.22 12.61
C ASP A 27 10.23 -9.39 11.10
N SER A 28 10.88 -8.64 10.18
CA SER A 28 10.56 -8.66 8.75
C SER A 28 10.61 -10.07 8.14
N LEU A 29 11.64 -10.85 8.44
CA LEU A 29 11.79 -12.24 7.94
C LEU A 29 10.70 -13.16 8.51
N LYS A 30 10.46 -13.10 9.81
CA LYS A 30 9.45 -13.92 10.50
C LYS A 30 8.03 -13.62 9.99
N LEU A 31 7.73 -12.34 9.77
CA LEU A 31 6.45 -11.94 9.19
C LEU A 31 6.28 -12.48 7.77
N LEU A 32 7.28 -12.35 6.89
CA LEU A 32 7.19 -12.88 5.53
C LEU A 32 7.07 -14.41 5.51
N LYS A 33 7.77 -15.12 6.38
CA LYS A 33 7.60 -16.57 6.56
C LYS A 33 6.14 -16.91 6.88
N HIS A 34 5.55 -16.19 7.83
CA HIS A 34 4.15 -16.40 8.23
C HIS A 34 3.18 -16.09 7.08
N VAL A 35 3.28 -14.92 6.45
CA VAL A 35 2.42 -14.50 5.34
C VAL A 35 2.55 -15.46 4.14
N TYR A 36 3.77 -15.89 3.83
CA TYR A 36 4.00 -16.87 2.76
C TYR A 36 3.34 -18.23 3.06
N LYS A 37 3.35 -18.69 4.32
CA LYS A 37 2.66 -19.93 4.74
C LYS A 37 1.16 -19.83 4.46
N ILE A 38 0.53 -18.70 4.75
CA ILE A 38 -0.91 -18.49 4.59
C ILE A 38 -1.28 -17.78 3.26
N ARG A 39 -0.38 -17.70 2.29
CA ARG A 39 -0.52 -16.90 1.06
C ARG A 39 -1.75 -17.22 0.21
N LYS A 40 -2.27 -18.44 0.29
CA LYS A 40 -3.52 -18.84 -0.40
C LYS A 40 -4.76 -18.16 0.19
N ARG A 41 -4.67 -17.64 1.40
CA ARG A 41 -5.72 -16.92 2.14
C ARG A 41 -5.37 -15.44 2.35
N THR A 42 -4.45 -14.90 1.55
CA THR A 42 -4.08 -13.49 1.65
C THR A 42 -4.26 -12.77 0.32
N HIS A 43 -4.68 -11.51 0.40
CA HIS A 43 -4.59 -10.54 -0.69
C HIS A 43 -3.66 -9.42 -0.23
N ILE A 44 -2.67 -9.09 -1.04
CA ILE A 44 -1.60 -8.17 -0.67
C ILE A 44 -1.46 -7.12 -1.77
N VAL A 45 -1.25 -5.87 -1.40
CA VAL A 45 -0.73 -4.84 -2.31
C VAL A 45 0.67 -4.44 -1.86
N LEU A 46 1.53 -4.07 -2.80
CA LEU A 46 2.89 -3.61 -2.46
C LEU A 46 2.86 -2.20 -1.86
N GLY A 47 3.60 -2.04 -0.77
CA GLY A 47 3.93 -0.75 -0.20
C GLY A 47 5.32 -0.24 -0.63
N ASN A 48 5.65 0.99 -0.24
CA ASN A 48 6.95 1.57 -0.57
C ASN A 48 8.12 0.86 0.12
N HIS A 49 7.92 0.29 1.31
CA HIS A 49 8.94 -0.51 1.98
C HIS A 49 9.16 -1.88 1.35
N ASP A 50 8.10 -2.50 0.82
CA ASP A 50 8.22 -3.76 0.05
C ASP A 50 9.01 -3.51 -1.24
N LEU A 51 8.72 -2.40 -1.95
CA LEU A 51 9.48 -1.99 -3.14
C LEU A 51 10.92 -1.59 -2.80
N HIS A 52 11.17 -0.97 -1.65
CA HIS A 52 12.52 -0.65 -1.18
C HIS A 52 13.34 -1.93 -0.97
N PHE A 53 12.78 -2.93 -0.30
CA PHE A 53 13.44 -4.23 -0.15
C PHE A 53 13.77 -4.84 -1.52
N LEU A 54 12.82 -4.86 -2.45
CA LEU A 54 13.07 -5.36 -3.80
C LEU A 54 14.20 -4.59 -4.49
N ALA A 55 14.21 -3.25 -4.38
CA ALA A 55 15.25 -2.42 -4.96
C ALA A 55 16.64 -2.72 -4.36
N CYS A 56 16.73 -2.91 -3.06
CA CYS A 56 17.96 -3.32 -2.39
C CYS A 56 18.40 -4.74 -2.80
N PHE A 57 17.46 -5.69 -2.84
CA PHE A 57 17.71 -7.07 -3.22
C PHE A 57 18.26 -7.19 -4.66
N TYR A 58 17.75 -6.38 -5.59
CA TYR A 58 18.25 -6.33 -6.97
C TYR A 58 19.43 -5.37 -7.18
N GLY A 59 20.03 -4.83 -6.11
CA GLY A 59 21.19 -3.95 -6.17
C GLY A 59 20.94 -2.56 -6.75
N GLN A 60 19.68 -2.11 -6.76
CA GLN A 60 19.30 -0.79 -7.28
C GLN A 60 19.23 0.30 -6.20
N ARG A 61 19.28 -0.08 -4.93
CA ARG A 61 19.39 0.82 -3.78
C ARG A 61 20.27 0.21 -2.70
N LYS A 62 20.84 1.06 -1.86
CA LYS A 62 21.56 0.66 -0.65
C LYS A 62 20.62 0.71 0.56
N LEU A 63 20.89 -0.14 1.54
CA LEU A 63 20.23 -0.05 2.85
C LEU A 63 20.64 1.27 3.53
N VAL A 64 19.70 1.84 4.27
CA VAL A 64 19.96 3.01 5.12
C VAL A 64 19.92 2.61 6.60
N LYS A 65 20.51 3.42 7.49
CA LYS A 65 20.64 3.14 8.94
C LYS A 65 19.29 2.77 9.60
N ALA A 66 18.20 3.33 9.11
CA ALA A 66 16.87 3.08 9.68
C ALA A 66 16.17 1.81 9.14
N ASP A 67 16.81 1.04 8.24
CA ASP A 67 16.22 -0.19 7.71
C ASP A 67 16.41 -1.35 8.67
N THR A 68 15.36 -2.16 8.83
CA THR A 68 15.32 -3.36 9.69
C THR A 68 15.17 -4.66 8.88
N ILE A 69 15.62 -4.64 7.62
CA ILE A 69 15.51 -5.79 6.69
C ILE A 69 16.82 -6.54 6.47
N SER A 70 17.86 -6.26 7.26
CA SER A 70 19.19 -6.87 7.08
C SER A 70 19.17 -8.40 7.23
N GLU A 71 18.43 -8.93 8.22
CA GLU A 71 18.25 -10.37 8.40
C GLU A 71 17.54 -11.00 7.18
N LEU A 72 16.48 -10.36 6.68
CA LEU A 72 15.78 -10.80 5.48
C LEU A 72 16.70 -10.81 4.26
N MET A 73 17.54 -9.77 4.08
CA MET A 73 18.50 -9.69 2.96
C MET A 73 19.54 -10.82 3.01
N LYS A 74 20.03 -11.19 4.20
CA LYS A 74 21.02 -12.25 4.40
C LYS A 74 20.43 -13.67 4.38
N SER A 75 19.10 -13.80 4.47
CA SER A 75 18.44 -15.10 4.52
C SER A 75 18.63 -15.90 3.23
N LYS A 76 18.89 -17.21 3.36
CA LYS A 76 18.90 -18.16 2.22
C LYS A 76 17.56 -18.18 1.46
N GLU A 77 16.47 -17.78 2.08
CA GLU A 77 15.14 -17.70 1.48
C GLU A 77 14.82 -16.32 0.85
N SER A 78 15.76 -15.36 0.90
CA SER A 78 15.54 -13.99 0.42
C SER A 78 15.00 -13.93 -1.02
N LEU A 79 15.58 -14.73 -1.94
CA LEU A 79 15.10 -14.85 -3.32
C LEU A 79 13.65 -15.34 -3.41
N LYS A 80 13.26 -16.29 -2.58
CA LYS A 80 11.88 -16.81 -2.52
C LYS A 80 10.90 -15.69 -2.14
N TYR A 81 11.25 -14.88 -1.13
CA TYR A 81 10.40 -13.79 -0.68
C TYR A 81 10.41 -12.61 -1.65
N ALA A 82 11.54 -12.31 -2.28
CA ALA A 82 11.58 -11.32 -3.37
C ALA A 82 10.67 -11.73 -4.53
N LYS A 83 10.75 -12.98 -5.01
CA LYS A 83 9.84 -13.51 -6.04
C LYS A 83 8.38 -13.52 -5.61
N PHE A 84 8.09 -13.74 -4.33
CA PHE A 84 6.73 -13.67 -3.80
C PHE A 84 6.18 -12.25 -3.82
N LEU A 85 6.94 -11.27 -3.34
CA LEU A 85 6.55 -9.85 -3.36
C LEU A 85 6.39 -9.32 -4.79
N MET A 86 7.28 -9.65 -5.71
CA MET A 86 7.18 -9.23 -7.11
C MET A 86 5.89 -9.66 -7.82
N LYS A 87 5.21 -10.69 -7.31
CA LYS A 87 3.91 -11.15 -7.84
C LYS A 87 2.73 -10.35 -7.31
N GLN A 88 2.93 -9.50 -6.29
CA GLN A 88 1.84 -8.76 -5.68
C GLN A 88 1.50 -7.51 -6.48
N PRO A 89 0.22 -7.14 -6.60
CA PRO A 89 -0.21 -5.93 -7.29
C PRO A 89 0.01 -4.67 -6.45
N LEU A 90 -0.17 -3.50 -7.09
CA LEU A 90 -0.26 -2.20 -6.41
C LEU A 90 -1.71 -1.82 -6.07
N ILE A 91 -2.66 -2.42 -6.76
CA ILE A 91 -4.10 -2.26 -6.52
C ILE A 91 -4.80 -3.61 -6.59
N PHE A 92 -5.66 -3.88 -5.65
CA PHE A 92 -6.51 -5.06 -5.63
C PHE A 92 -7.97 -4.64 -5.49
N LYS A 93 -8.89 -5.30 -6.20
CA LYS A 93 -10.33 -5.05 -6.07
C LYS A 93 -11.12 -6.36 -6.01
N LYS A 94 -12.16 -6.38 -5.18
CA LYS A 94 -13.09 -7.51 -5.10
C LYS A 94 -14.48 -7.03 -4.71
N LYS A 95 -15.51 -7.67 -5.26
CA LYS A 95 -16.89 -7.52 -4.79
C LYS A 95 -17.06 -8.42 -3.57
N ILE A 96 -17.52 -7.85 -2.46
CA ILE A 96 -17.85 -8.57 -1.24
C ILE A 96 -19.37 -8.57 -1.09
N VAL A 97 -19.92 -9.73 -0.78
CA VAL A 97 -21.36 -9.91 -0.51
C VAL A 97 -21.51 -10.35 0.94
N PHE A 98 -22.36 -9.64 1.67
CA PHE A 98 -22.67 -9.96 3.07
C PHE A 98 -24.12 -9.57 3.38
N LYS A 99 -24.91 -10.50 3.92
CA LYS A 99 -26.34 -10.30 4.27
C LYS A 99 -27.12 -9.63 3.13
N ASN A 100 -27.07 -10.20 1.93
CA ASN A 100 -27.74 -9.70 0.70
C ASN A 100 -27.32 -8.28 0.23
N LYS A 101 -26.35 -7.65 0.88
CA LYS A 101 -25.74 -6.39 0.42
C LYS A 101 -24.41 -6.68 -0.25
N SER A 102 -24.14 -5.98 -1.34
CA SER A 102 -22.85 -6.10 -2.01
C SER A 102 -22.15 -4.76 -2.08
N LYS A 103 -20.82 -4.79 -1.90
CA LYS A 103 -19.96 -3.62 -2.07
C LYS A 103 -18.69 -3.98 -2.83
N LYS A 104 -18.18 -3.03 -3.58
CA LYS A 104 -16.88 -3.15 -4.24
C LYS A 104 -15.81 -2.58 -3.30
N VAL A 105 -14.87 -3.41 -2.88
CA VAL A 105 -13.74 -2.97 -2.07
C VAL A 105 -12.49 -2.88 -2.92
N ILE A 106 -11.82 -1.75 -2.84
CA ILE A 106 -10.56 -1.44 -3.51
C ILE A 106 -9.49 -1.28 -2.45
N MET A 107 -8.36 -1.94 -2.63
CA MET A 107 -7.22 -1.87 -1.73
C MET A 107 -6.01 -1.31 -2.49
N VAL A 108 -5.36 -0.30 -1.92
CA VAL A 108 -4.09 0.27 -2.37
C VAL A 108 -3.20 0.52 -1.15
N HIS A 109 -1.90 0.76 -1.36
CA HIS A 109 -1.04 1.06 -0.21
C HIS A 109 -1.22 2.48 0.31
N ALA A 110 -1.06 3.52 -0.51
CA ALA A 110 -1.11 4.91 -0.05
C ALA A 110 -2.38 5.66 -0.48
N GLY A 111 -2.76 5.54 -1.74
CA GLY A 111 -3.93 6.24 -2.27
C GLY A 111 -3.98 6.20 -3.79
N ILE A 112 -4.96 6.94 -4.35
CA ILE A 112 -5.14 7.03 -5.80
C ILE A 112 -5.14 8.51 -6.19
N PRO A 113 -4.31 8.91 -7.17
CA PRO A 113 -4.27 10.30 -7.62
C PRO A 113 -5.63 10.74 -8.20
N PRO A 114 -6.01 12.02 -8.01
CA PRO A 114 -7.32 12.53 -8.44
C PRO A 114 -7.63 12.33 -9.92
N ASN A 115 -6.61 12.34 -10.77
CA ASN A 115 -6.71 12.30 -12.22
C ASN A 115 -6.60 10.89 -12.83
N LEU A 116 -6.57 9.83 -12.01
CA LEU A 116 -6.61 8.44 -12.48
C LEU A 116 -7.98 7.81 -12.23
N SER A 117 -8.54 7.22 -13.28
CA SER A 117 -9.73 6.36 -13.17
C SER A 117 -9.35 4.95 -12.66
N LEU A 118 -10.33 4.21 -12.16
CA LEU A 118 -10.12 2.82 -11.76
C LEU A 118 -9.63 1.95 -12.93
N LYS A 119 -10.13 2.21 -14.15
CA LYS A 119 -9.69 1.51 -15.36
C LYS A 119 -8.20 1.77 -15.59
N ASN A 120 -7.77 3.04 -15.58
CA ASN A 120 -6.35 3.37 -15.75
C ASN A 120 -5.48 2.68 -14.67
N CYS A 121 -5.92 2.65 -13.41
CA CYS A 121 -5.18 1.99 -12.34
C CYS A 121 -5.03 0.47 -12.58
N ILE A 122 -6.08 -0.19 -13.06
CA ILE A 122 -6.03 -1.64 -13.35
C ILE A 122 -5.12 -1.94 -14.54
N ASP A 123 -5.17 -1.12 -15.59
CA ASP A 123 -4.36 -1.33 -16.79
C ASP A 123 -2.88 -1.08 -16.48
N LEU A 124 -2.56 0.06 -15.83
CA LEU A 124 -1.19 0.36 -15.38
C LEU A 124 -0.64 -0.66 -14.37
N ASN A 125 -1.48 -1.25 -13.54
CA ASN A 125 -1.05 -2.32 -12.65
C ASN A 125 -0.62 -3.58 -13.41
N LYS A 126 -1.33 -3.96 -14.47
CA LYS A 126 -0.93 -5.08 -15.33
C LYS A 126 0.40 -4.79 -16.03
N GLU A 127 0.54 -3.59 -16.61
CA GLU A 127 1.76 -3.15 -17.25
C GLU A 127 2.95 -3.15 -16.27
N PHE A 128 2.76 -2.63 -15.05
CA PHE A 128 3.76 -2.68 -13.99
C PHE A 128 4.19 -4.11 -13.66
N GLN A 129 3.24 -5.03 -13.46
CA GLN A 129 3.55 -6.42 -13.11
C GLN A 129 4.33 -7.13 -14.23
N VAL A 130 3.96 -6.90 -15.50
CA VAL A 130 4.69 -7.41 -16.66
C VAL A 130 6.10 -6.82 -16.73
N ALA A 131 6.22 -5.50 -16.60
CA ALA A 131 7.51 -4.80 -16.67
C ALA A 131 8.44 -5.22 -15.51
N LEU A 132 7.93 -5.32 -14.29
CA LEU A 132 8.68 -5.76 -13.11
C LEU A 132 9.17 -7.21 -13.27
N LYS A 133 8.33 -8.10 -13.78
CA LYS A 133 8.73 -9.51 -14.06
C LYS A 133 9.80 -9.59 -15.15
N ARG A 134 9.67 -8.81 -16.23
CA ARG A 134 10.58 -8.84 -17.39
C ARG A 134 11.95 -8.26 -17.07
N ASN A 135 11.99 -7.13 -16.38
CA ASN A 135 13.26 -6.45 -16.04
C ASN A 135 13.16 -5.73 -14.70
N PRO A 136 13.27 -6.45 -13.56
CA PRO A 136 13.14 -5.88 -12.23
C PRO A 136 14.15 -4.77 -11.96
N LYS A 137 15.41 -4.93 -12.40
CA LYS A 137 16.46 -3.93 -12.19
C LYS A 137 16.11 -2.59 -12.84
N ARG A 138 15.62 -2.60 -14.08
CA ARG A 138 15.24 -1.38 -14.81
C ARG A 138 14.09 -0.63 -14.12
N ILE A 139 13.07 -1.34 -13.68
CA ILE A 139 11.92 -0.74 -13.00
C ILE A 139 12.33 -0.22 -11.62
N LEU A 140 12.97 -1.05 -10.80
CA LEU A 140 13.32 -0.72 -9.42
C LEU A 140 14.37 0.40 -9.32
N LYS A 141 15.23 0.56 -10.34
CA LYS A 141 16.14 1.70 -10.45
C LYS A 141 15.39 3.04 -10.55
N LYS A 142 14.24 3.06 -11.22
CA LYS A 142 13.44 4.28 -11.45
C LYS A 142 12.37 4.54 -10.40
N VAL A 143 11.95 3.51 -9.65
CA VAL A 143 11.03 3.68 -8.52
C VAL A 143 11.67 4.63 -7.49
N PHE A 144 10.87 5.49 -6.87
CA PHE A 144 11.27 6.60 -6.00
C PHE A 144 11.81 7.86 -6.71
N ASN A 145 11.82 7.88 -8.03
CA ASN A 145 12.05 9.11 -8.78
C ASN A 145 10.78 9.99 -8.74
N ASN A 146 10.90 11.22 -8.23
CA ASN A 146 9.78 12.16 -8.07
C ASN A 146 9.62 13.10 -9.29
N SER A 147 10.18 12.77 -10.44
CA SER A 147 10.16 13.64 -11.64
C SER A 147 8.75 13.95 -12.15
N PHE A 148 7.75 13.14 -11.77
CA PHE A 148 6.39 13.31 -12.22
C PHE A 148 5.44 13.44 -11.04
N SER A 149 4.78 14.60 -10.92
CA SER A 149 3.76 14.89 -9.91
C SER A 149 2.32 14.66 -10.41
N LYS A 150 2.12 14.55 -11.73
CA LYS A 150 0.81 14.39 -12.37
C LYS A 150 0.87 13.41 -13.53
N PHE A 151 -0.17 12.59 -13.67
CA PHE A 151 -0.32 11.68 -14.81
C PHE A 151 -0.60 12.45 -16.10
N SER A 152 0.07 12.07 -17.18
CA SER A 152 -0.18 12.56 -18.53
C SER A 152 -0.19 11.41 -19.53
N LYS A 153 -1.14 11.42 -20.46
CA LYS A 153 -1.17 10.46 -21.59
C LYS A 153 0.04 10.59 -22.50
N LYS A 154 0.72 11.76 -22.53
CA LYS A 154 1.92 12.04 -23.33
C LYS A 154 3.21 11.45 -22.74
N MET A 155 3.19 10.94 -21.51
CA MET A 155 4.33 10.25 -20.90
C MET A 155 4.69 8.99 -21.68
N SER A 156 5.99 8.62 -21.67
CA SER A 156 6.40 7.30 -22.11
C SER A 156 5.73 6.19 -21.26
N GLU A 157 5.60 4.98 -21.80
CA GLU A 157 5.01 3.85 -21.05
C GLU A 157 5.72 3.61 -19.73
N ILE A 158 7.05 3.65 -19.73
CA ILE A 158 7.83 3.46 -18.51
C ILE A 158 7.55 4.58 -17.48
N ASP A 159 7.43 5.82 -17.92
CA ASP A 159 7.19 6.95 -17.01
C ASP A 159 5.77 6.93 -16.44
N LYS A 160 4.77 6.47 -17.20
CA LYS A 160 3.42 6.19 -16.71
C LYS A 160 3.46 5.15 -15.60
N ILE A 161 4.20 4.04 -15.80
CA ILE A 161 4.37 2.99 -14.80
C ILE A 161 5.05 3.55 -13.56
N ILE A 162 6.13 4.33 -13.68
CA ILE A 162 6.86 4.88 -12.54
C ILE A 162 6.01 5.90 -11.77
N PHE A 163 5.30 6.78 -12.47
CA PHE A 163 4.33 7.67 -11.84
C PHE A 163 3.29 6.87 -11.05
N PHE A 164 2.69 5.85 -11.66
CA PHE A 164 1.67 5.01 -11.04
C PHE A 164 2.19 4.32 -9.78
N VAL A 165 3.37 3.71 -9.84
CA VAL A 165 4.02 3.06 -8.68
C VAL A 165 4.18 4.07 -7.53
N ASN A 166 4.79 5.23 -7.81
CA ASN A 166 5.06 6.24 -6.80
C ASN A 166 3.76 6.82 -6.21
N ALA A 167 2.77 7.07 -7.06
CA ALA A 167 1.48 7.58 -6.63
C ALA A 167 0.78 6.59 -5.68
N LEU A 168 0.60 5.33 -6.08
CA LEU A 168 -0.15 4.36 -5.28
C LEU A 168 0.57 3.95 -3.99
N THR A 169 1.89 4.17 -3.91
CA THR A 169 2.68 3.78 -2.74
C THR A 169 3.13 4.95 -1.86
N ARG A 170 2.95 6.23 -2.30
CA ARG A 170 3.55 7.36 -1.58
C ARG A 170 2.67 8.62 -1.50
N ILE A 171 1.54 8.69 -2.18
CA ILE A 171 0.66 9.87 -2.17
C ILE A 171 0.14 10.17 -0.75
N ARG A 172 0.13 11.47 -0.38
CA ARG A 172 -0.56 12.00 0.80
C ARG A 172 -1.40 13.22 0.45
N ALA A 173 -0.78 14.21 -0.15
CA ALA A 173 -1.42 15.46 -0.51
C ALA A 173 -1.16 15.82 -1.98
N CYS A 174 -2.06 16.62 -2.54
CA CYS A 174 -1.95 17.17 -3.89
C CYS A 174 -2.28 18.66 -3.84
N ASN A 175 -1.74 19.42 -4.80
CA ASN A 175 -2.14 20.81 -5.00
C ASN A 175 -3.53 20.88 -5.69
N HIS A 176 -4.07 22.09 -5.84
CA HIS A 176 -5.40 22.30 -6.44
C HIS A 176 -5.52 21.79 -7.88
N LYS A 177 -4.41 21.60 -8.61
CA LYS A 177 -4.36 21.01 -9.95
C LYS A 177 -4.31 19.48 -9.93
N GLY A 178 -4.35 18.87 -8.73
CA GLY A 178 -4.23 17.42 -8.53
C GLY A 178 -2.82 16.86 -8.74
N GLU A 179 -1.80 17.70 -8.64
CA GLU A 179 -0.39 17.31 -8.70
C GLU A 179 0.08 16.86 -7.32
N ILE A 180 0.74 15.70 -7.26
CA ILE A 180 1.16 15.09 -5.99
C ILE A 180 2.34 15.86 -5.39
N ASP A 181 2.23 16.23 -4.12
CA ASP A 181 3.37 16.61 -3.31
C ASP A 181 3.92 15.37 -2.58
N PHE A 182 5.15 14.97 -2.95
CA PHE A 182 5.83 13.82 -2.34
C PHE A 182 6.63 14.19 -1.07
N ASN A 183 6.73 15.46 -0.74
CA ASN A 183 7.53 15.94 0.39
C ASN A 183 6.69 16.01 1.67
N PHE A 184 5.41 16.32 1.57
CA PHE A 184 4.52 16.41 2.73
C PHE A 184 4.36 15.05 3.43
N LYS A 185 4.55 15.04 4.76
CA LYS A 185 4.47 13.84 5.61
C LYS A 185 3.69 14.07 6.91
N GLY A 186 3.23 15.29 7.14
CA GLY A 186 2.58 15.72 8.36
C GLY A 186 1.15 15.20 8.56
N ARG A 187 0.48 15.76 9.55
CA ARG A 187 -0.93 15.48 9.88
C ARG A 187 -1.86 16.30 8.97
N ILE A 188 -3.16 15.98 8.96
CA ILE A 188 -4.14 16.70 8.12
C ILE A 188 -4.19 18.20 8.45
N ASN A 189 -4.12 18.57 9.72
CA ASN A 189 -4.12 19.97 10.15
C ASN A 189 -2.80 20.73 9.89
N GLU A 190 -1.76 20.02 9.48
CA GLU A 190 -0.45 20.58 9.10
C GLU A 190 -0.31 20.70 7.57
N ILE A 191 -1.35 20.34 6.80
CA ILE A 191 -1.32 20.46 5.34
C ILE A 191 -1.24 21.95 4.96
N PRO A 192 -0.23 22.37 4.17
CA PRO A 192 -0.15 23.72 3.62
C PRO A 192 -1.42 24.13 2.87
N LYS A 193 -1.74 25.45 2.86
CA LYS A 193 -2.98 25.98 2.26
C LYS A 193 -3.12 25.64 0.76
N GLU A 194 -2.01 25.52 0.05
CA GLU A 194 -1.93 25.16 -1.37
C GLU A 194 -2.15 23.66 -1.64
N LEU A 195 -2.13 22.82 -0.61
CA LEU A 195 -2.29 21.38 -0.70
C LEU A 195 -3.61 20.91 -0.07
N ASN A 196 -4.05 19.74 -0.50
CA ASN A 196 -5.18 19.04 0.09
C ASN A 196 -4.90 17.53 0.19
N ALA A 197 -5.50 16.84 1.17
CA ALA A 197 -5.40 15.39 1.23
C ALA A 197 -5.95 14.76 -0.05
N TRP A 198 -5.27 13.76 -0.61
CA TRP A 198 -5.64 13.14 -1.89
C TRP A 198 -7.10 12.66 -1.93
N PHE A 199 -7.63 12.21 -0.79
CA PHE A 199 -9.01 11.70 -0.68
C PHE A 199 -10.08 12.81 -0.56
N ASN A 200 -9.70 14.08 -0.56
CA ASN A 200 -10.62 15.22 -0.60
C ASN A 200 -10.98 15.65 -2.03
N PHE A 201 -10.24 15.14 -3.02
CA PHE A 201 -10.57 15.41 -4.42
C PHE A 201 -11.70 14.51 -4.90
N LYS A 202 -12.55 15.04 -5.79
CA LYS A 202 -13.56 14.23 -6.48
C LYS A 202 -12.87 13.21 -7.39
N ASN A 203 -13.24 11.95 -7.27
CA ASN A 203 -12.78 10.88 -8.16
C ASN A 203 -13.92 9.88 -8.36
N SER A 204 -14.18 9.49 -9.61
CA SER A 204 -15.23 8.53 -10.00
C SER A 204 -15.08 7.15 -9.37
N ILE A 205 -13.87 6.79 -8.87
CA ILE A 205 -13.61 5.55 -8.15
C ILE A 205 -14.48 5.42 -6.90
N PHE A 206 -14.84 6.56 -6.29
CA PHE A 206 -15.60 6.62 -5.04
C PHE A 206 -17.11 6.74 -5.26
N SER A 207 -17.59 6.62 -6.52
CA SER A 207 -19.01 6.64 -6.82
C SER A 207 -19.70 5.32 -6.46
N GLY A 208 -20.97 5.41 -6.07
CA GLY A 208 -21.80 4.26 -5.73
C GLY A 208 -21.31 3.51 -4.47
N ASN A 209 -21.57 2.21 -4.41
CA ASN A 209 -21.24 1.35 -3.26
C ASN A 209 -19.77 0.84 -3.31
N SER A 210 -18.82 1.76 -3.54
CA SER A 210 -17.39 1.46 -3.58
C SER A 210 -16.72 1.93 -2.31
N GLN A 211 -15.89 1.07 -1.72
CA GLN A 211 -15.04 1.39 -0.56
C GLN A 211 -13.57 1.28 -0.94
N LEU A 212 -12.74 2.17 -0.40
CA LEU A 212 -11.29 2.11 -0.54
C LEU A 212 -10.63 1.96 0.81
N ILE A 213 -9.71 1.01 0.91
CA ILE A 213 -8.86 0.78 2.08
C ILE A 213 -7.41 1.05 1.73
N PHE A 214 -6.68 1.70 2.63
CA PHE A 214 -5.27 2.05 2.43
C PHE A 214 -4.48 2.12 3.75
N GLY A 215 -3.15 2.16 3.65
CA GLY A 215 -2.19 2.29 4.76
C GLY A 215 -1.33 3.56 4.64
N HIS A 216 -0.02 3.43 4.78
CA HIS A 216 1.03 4.40 4.48
C HIS A 216 1.03 5.70 5.30
N TRP A 217 -0.09 6.33 5.52
CA TRP A 217 -0.17 7.66 6.14
C TRP A 217 -0.49 7.56 7.64
N ALA A 218 0.47 7.07 8.41
CA ALA A 218 0.34 6.86 9.85
C ALA A 218 -0.05 8.14 10.61
N ALA A 219 0.43 9.31 10.18
CA ALA A 219 0.19 10.59 10.85
C ALA A 219 -1.30 10.98 10.96
N ILE A 220 -2.16 10.47 10.06
CA ILE A 220 -3.62 10.71 10.14
C ILE A 220 -4.34 9.74 11.10
N LYS A 221 -3.64 8.73 11.63
CA LYS A 221 -4.21 7.71 12.55
C LYS A 221 -5.51 7.09 12.01
N GLY A 222 -5.56 6.87 10.69
CA GLY A 222 -6.71 6.30 9.99
C GLY A 222 -7.93 7.22 9.86
N LYS A 223 -7.82 8.51 10.21
CA LYS A 223 -8.93 9.50 10.20
C LYS A 223 -9.01 10.19 8.84
N THR A 224 -9.94 9.78 7.98
CA THR A 224 -10.18 10.42 6.67
C THR A 224 -11.37 11.37 6.65
N LYS A 225 -12.30 11.24 7.62
CA LYS A 225 -13.62 11.88 7.63
C LYS A 225 -14.46 11.60 6.37
N LYS A 226 -14.21 10.45 5.72
CA LYS A 226 -14.97 9.96 4.54
C LYS A 226 -15.60 8.62 4.90
N GLU A 227 -16.86 8.44 4.52
CA GLU A 227 -17.66 7.24 4.84
C GLU A 227 -17.16 5.98 4.11
N ASN A 228 -16.56 6.16 2.94
CA ASN A 228 -16.15 5.08 2.04
C ASN A 228 -14.63 4.97 1.81
N ILE A 229 -13.81 5.72 2.57
CA ILE A 229 -12.34 5.69 2.47
C ILE A 229 -11.74 5.45 3.85
N PHE A 230 -11.07 4.32 4.03
CA PHE A 230 -10.58 3.83 5.31
C PHE A 230 -9.06 3.75 5.35
N GLY A 231 -8.44 4.63 6.13
CA GLY A 231 -7.03 4.50 6.50
C GLY A 231 -6.88 3.43 7.59
N LEU A 232 -5.92 2.51 7.42
CA LEU A 232 -5.67 1.41 8.37
C LEU A 232 -4.29 1.51 9.04
N ASP A 233 -3.40 2.38 8.54
CA ASP A 233 -2.15 2.67 9.21
C ASP A 233 -2.38 3.63 10.37
N THR A 234 -2.22 3.11 11.57
CA THR A 234 -2.39 3.84 12.82
C THR A 234 -1.08 3.95 13.61
N GLY A 235 0.06 3.75 12.94
CA GLY A 235 1.37 4.06 13.49
C GLY A 235 1.97 2.99 14.40
N CYS A 236 1.65 1.72 14.23
CA CYS A 236 2.14 0.63 15.07
C CYS A 236 3.67 0.61 15.19
N VAL A 237 4.40 0.77 14.11
CA VAL A 237 5.88 0.79 14.12
C VAL A 237 6.45 2.00 14.85
N TRP A 238 5.65 3.05 15.01
CA TRP A 238 6.00 4.28 15.72
C TRP A 238 5.54 4.29 17.19
N GLY A 239 5.11 3.13 17.73
CA GLY A 239 4.71 2.99 19.13
C GLY A 239 3.20 3.10 19.38
N ASP A 240 2.39 3.29 18.36
CA ASP A 240 0.92 3.38 18.45
C ASP A 240 0.26 2.00 18.21
N LYS A 241 -0.80 1.89 17.46
CA LYS A 241 -1.64 0.70 17.33
C LYS A 241 -1.55 0.06 15.96
N LEU A 242 -1.73 -1.25 15.89
CA LEU A 242 -2.09 -1.98 14.67
C LEU A 242 -3.61 -2.01 14.54
N THR A 243 -4.12 -1.59 13.39
CA THR A 243 -5.57 -1.61 13.12
C THR A 243 -5.92 -2.72 12.13
N ILE A 244 -6.90 -3.53 12.50
CA ILE A 244 -7.57 -4.49 11.62
C ILE A 244 -9.00 -4.00 11.41
N MET A 245 -9.51 -4.12 10.18
CA MET A 245 -10.91 -3.82 9.85
C MET A 245 -11.59 -5.07 9.27
N ARG A 246 -12.73 -5.43 9.81
CA ARG A 246 -13.59 -6.45 9.22
C ARG A 246 -14.37 -5.79 8.08
N LEU A 247 -14.22 -6.34 6.87
CA LEU A 247 -14.74 -5.69 5.67
C LEU A 247 -16.26 -5.78 5.55
N GLU A 248 -16.90 -6.73 6.20
CA GLU A 248 -18.34 -6.97 6.14
C GLU A 248 -19.14 -5.79 6.73
N ASP A 249 -18.71 -5.31 7.89
CA ASP A 249 -19.41 -4.27 8.67
C ASP A 249 -18.54 -3.04 9.00
N ASN A 250 -17.32 -2.99 8.48
CA ASN A 250 -16.32 -1.95 8.72
C ASN A 250 -15.89 -1.81 10.19
N LYS A 251 -16.16 -2.82 11.04
CA LYS A 251 -15.75 -2.82 12.44
C LYS A 251 -14.23 -2.83 12.56
N ARG A 252 -13.67 -1.89 13.32
CA ARG A 252 -12.24 -1.75 13.56
C ARG A 252 -11.84 -2.37 14.88
N PHE A 253 -10.73 -3.09 14.87
CA PHE A 253 -10.06 -3.67 16.03
C PHE A 253 -8.65 -3.09 16.11
N GLN A 254 -8.28 -2.61 17.28
CA GLN A 254 -6.97 -2.01 17.52
C GLN A 254 -6.20 -2.78 18.56
N ILE A 255 -4.93 -3.02 18.31
CA ILE A 255 -3.99 -3.71 19.17
C ILE A 255 -2.83 -2.77 19.43
N LYS A 256 -2.52 -2.50 20.70
CA LYS A 256 -1.35 -1.71 21.08
C LYS A 256 -0.07 -2.45 20.64
N ARG A 257 0.95 -1.69 20.25
CA ARG A 257 2.29 -2.25 20.04
C ARG A 257 2.74 -2.96 21.32
N ILE A 258 3.28 -4.15 21.18
CA ILE A 258 3.97 -4.84 22.25
C ILE A 258 5.33 -4.16 22.41
N LYS A 259 5.62 -3.72 23.63
CA LYS A 259 6.97 -3.28 23.98
C LYS A 259 7.82 -4.55 24.13
N GLU A 260 8.92 -4.62 23.46
CA GLU A 260 9.98 -5.60 23.69
C GLU A 260 10.76 -5.20 24.92
#